data_0437e059659ddb158b9915e60d962829
#
_entry.id   0437e059659ddb158b9915e60d962829
#
_cell.length_a   1.000
_cell.length_b   1.000
_cell.length_c   1.000
_cell.angle_alpha   90.00
_cell.angle_beta   90.00
_cell.angle_gamma   90.00
#
_symmetry.space_group_name_H-M   'P 1'
#
loop_
_entity.id
_entity.type
_entity.pdbx_description
1 polymer ?
#
loop_
_entity_poly.entity_id
_entity_poly.type
_entity_poly.pdbx_seq_one_letter_code
_entity_poly.pdbx_strand_id
1 'polypeptide(L)'
;VSPEAAAEATAMKIAPGLTLWGPLEAPEMAEVMAAPVDELVRVLRGAADVLFVDTSTFWGDCVASLVASCDRCLVVGAPGACAVSSSIKAMGLASRVGVPGTKMTGVFNRFGGEGAGEEQAMRYEMGVALHSRARIADGGDEVRGMAAFGHLDSLLLGPGAFATSVRSFARELLRELGCPIEADDLGMKTAAGMRPRILLPWKKRVGDAA
;
A
#
# COMPACT_ATOMS: atom_id res chain seq x y z
N VAL A 1 -18.96 7.02 -22.13
CA VAL A 1 -18.89 6.25 -20.88
C VAL A 1 -18.33 7.20 -19.84
N SER A 2 -18.96 7.32 -18.65
CA SER A 2 -18.40 8.15 -17.58
C SER A 2 -17.13 7.50 -17.01
N PRO A 3 -16.21 8.28 -16.40
CA PRO A 3 -15.01 7.74 -15.75
C PRO A 3 -15.32 6.70 -14.68
N GLU A 4 -16.42 6.88 -13.94
CA GLU A 4 -16.89 5.94 -12.91
C GLU A 4 -17.33 4.61 -13.53
N ALA A 5 -18.11 4.65 -14.61
CA ALA A 5 -18.55 3.45 -15.33
C ALA A 5 -17.36 2.72 -15.99
N ALA A 6 -16.35 3.46 -16.46
CA ALA A 6 -15.11 2.87 -16.98
C ALA A 6 -14.30 2.19 -15.86
N ALA A 7 -14.17 2.81 -14.70
CA ALA A 7 -13.52 2.23 -13.56
C ALA A 7 -14.23 0.96 -13.06
N GLU A 8 -15.56 0.96 -13.04
CA GLU A 8 -16.34 -0.22 -12.64
C GLU A 8 -16.18 -1.36 -13.66
N ALA A 9 -16.19 -1.05 -14.96
CA ALA A 9 -16.06 -2.03 -16.04
C ALA A 9 -14.67 -2.70 -16.09
N THR A 10 -13.62 -1.99 -15.63
CA THR A 10 -12.23 -2.51 -15.58
C THR A 10 -11.83 -3.08 -14.23
N ALA A 11 -12.71 -3.02 -13.25
CA ALA A 11 -12.47 -3.51 -11.90
C ALA A 11 -12.42 -5.05 -11.85
N MET A 12 -11.31 -5.60 -11.39
CA MET A 12 -11.15 -7.04 -11.13
C MET A 12 -11.41 -7.31 -9.64
N LYS A 13 -12.49 -8.01 -9.33
CA LYS A 13 -12.78 -8.43 -7.95
C LYS A 13 -11.95 -9.65 -7.59
N ILE A 14 -10.95 -9.48 -6.75
CA ILE A 14 -10.01 -10.53 -6.35
C ILE A 14 -10.56 -11.32 -5.15
N ALA A 15 -11.12 -10.61 -4.17
CA ALA A 15 -11.74 -11.19 -2.98
C ALA A 15 -12.84 -10.25 -2.46
N PRO A 16 -13.67 -10.67 -1.49
CA PRO A 16 -14.61 -9.78 -0.83
C PRO A 16 -13.89 -8.55 -0.25
N GLY A 17 -14.27 -7.36 -0.71
CA GLY A 17 -13.66 -6.10 -0.30
C GLY A 17 -12.31 -5.77 -0.97
N LEU A 18 -11.78 -6.63 -1.83
CA LEU A 18 -10.54 -6.39 -2.56
C LEU A 18 -10.80 -6.31 -4.07
N THR A 19 -10.51 -5.14 -4.63
CA THR A 19 -10.63 -4.89 -6.07
C THR A 19 -9.28 -4.44 -6.60
N LEU A 20 -8.88 -4.95 -7.77
CA LEU A 20 -7.65 -4.59 -8.46
C LEU A 20 -8.00 -3.84 -9.76
N TRP A 21 -7.28 -2.75 -10.03
CA TRP A 21 -7.28 -2.03 -11.30
C TRP A 21 -5.89 -2.07 -11.92
N GLY A 22 -5.80 -2.53 -13.14
CA GLY A 22 -4.55 -2.80 -13.86
C GLY A 22 -4.29 -4.30 -14.05
N PRO A 23 -3.20 -4.71 -14.69
CA PRO A 23 -2.25 -3.88 -15.46
C PRO A 23 -2.85 -3.35 -16.77
N LEU A 24 -2.14 -2.43 -17.44
CA LEU A 24 -2.47 -2.03 -18.80
C LEU A 24 -2.18 -3.20 -19.76
N GLU A 25 -3.08 -3.43 -20.73
CA GLU A 25 -2.88 -4.46 -21.76
C GLU A 25 -1.64 -4.19 -22.62
N ALA A 26 -1.34 -2.90 -22.85
CA ALA A 26 -0.18 -2.45 -23.60
C ALA A 26 0.69 -1.55 -22.70
N PRO A 27 1.86 -2.03 -22.23
CA PRO A 27 2.72 -1.27 -21.31
C PRO A 27 3.16 0.10 -21.84
N GLU A 28 3.30 0.26 -23.15
CA GLU A 28 3.61 1.53 -23.81
C GLU A 28 2.53 2.59 -23.60
N MET A 29 1.30 2.19 -23.28
CA MET A 29 0.22 3.12 -22.96
C MET A 29 0.40 3.80 -21.62
N ALA A 30 1.33 3.34 -20.78
CA ALA A 30 1.59 3.94 -19.46
C ALA A 30 1.99 5.43 -19.57
N GLU A 31 2.70 5.81 -20.61
CA GLU A 31 3.10 7.21 -20.83
C GLU A 31 1.91 8.14 -21.12
N VAL A 32 0.87 7.62 -21.79
CA VAL A 32 -0.34 8.39 -22.12
C VAL A 32 -1.25 8.54 -20.90
N MET A 33 -1.06 7.75 -19.86
CA MET A 33 -1.86 7.81 -18.62
C MET A 33 -1.48 9.00 -17.72
N ALA A 34 -0.39 9.69 -17.99
CA ALA A 34 0.02 10.83 -17.18
C ALA A 34 -1.06 11.93 -17.12
N ALA A 35 -1.71 12.23 -18.24
CA ALA A 35 -2.74 13.26 -18.29
C ALA A 35 -4.05 12.92 -17.54
N PRO A 36 -4.61 11.69 -17.64
CA PRO A 36 -5.84 11.33 -16.93
C PRO A 36 -5.61 10.81 -15.50
N VAL A 37 -4.38 10.72 -15.00
CA VAL A 37 -4.10 10.08 -13.72
C VAL A 37 -4.82 10.74 -12.53
N ASP A 38 -4.91 12.04 -12.50
CA ASP A 38 -5.58 12.76 -11.41
C ASP A 38 -7.09 12.47 -11.40
N GLU A 39 -7.70 12.39 -12.57
CA GLU A 39 -9.11 12.00 -12.71
C GLU A 39 -9.32 10.54 -12.32
N LEU A 40 -8.44 9.64 -12.72
CA LEU A 40 -8.47 8.24 -12.32
C LEU A 40 -8.39 8.10 -10.78
N VAL A 41 -7.44 8.78 -10.14
CA VAL A 41 -7.30 8.76 -8.67
C VAL A 41 -8.57 9.29 -8.00
N ARG A 42 -9.14 10.37 -8.51
CA ARG A 42 -10.40 10.94 -8.00
C ARG A 42 -11.53 9.92 -8.02
N VAL A 43 -11.70 9.23 -9.15
CA VAL A 43 -12.74 8.20 -9.32
C VAL A 43 -12.49 7.01 -8.40
N LEU A 44 -11.28 6.48 -8.36
CA LEU A 44 -10.93 5.32 -7.54
C LEU A 44 -11.04 5.60 -6.04
N ARG A 45 -10.72 6.82 -5.60
CA ARG A 45 -10.95 7.25 -4.22
C ARG A 45 -12.43 7.25 -3.83
N GLY A 46 -13.31 7.49 -4.77
CA GLY A 46 -14.76 7.37 -4.56
C GLY A 46 -15.27 5.93 -4.47
N ALA A 47 -14.50 4.98 -5.03
CA ALA A 47 -14.89 3.58 -5.14
C ALA A 47 -14.33 2.69 -4.02
N ALA A 48 -13.32 3.14 -3.25
CA ALA A 48 -12.63 2.35 -2.24
C ALA A 48 -12.44 3.14 -0.94
N ASP A 49 -12.49 2.45 0.19
CA ASP A 49 -12.19 3.02 1.50
C ASP A 49 -10.69 3.26 1.68
N VAL A 50 -9.88 2.38 1.11
CA VAL A 50 -8.42 2.47 1.06
C VAL A 50 -7.95 2.14 -0.35
N LEU A 51 -7.17 3.03 -0.94
CA LEU A 51 -6.57 2.85 -2.25
C LEU A 51 -5.06 2.67 -2.10
N PHE A 52 -4.56 1.48 -2.44
CA PHE A 52 -3.13 1.24 -2.56
C PHE A 52 -2.70 1.43 -4.02
N VAL A 53 -1.68 2.23 -4.22
CA VAL A 53 -1.09 2.43 -5.55
C VAL A 53 0.31 1.86 -5.54
N ASP A 54 0.53 0.77 -6.27
CA ASP A 54 1.87 0.23 -6.52
C ASP A 54 2.50 0.99 -7.69
N THR A 55 3.66 1.58 -7.45
CA THR A 55 4.35 2.40 -8.44
C THR A 55 5.63 1.73 -8.90
N SER A 56 6.03 2.02 -10.14
CA SER A 56 7.35 1.64 -10.61
C SER A 56 8.46 2.44 -9.92
N THR A 57 9.70 1.98 -10.05
CA THR A 57 10.90 2.73 -9.63
C THR A 57 11.24 3.88 -10.55
N PHE A 58 10.61 3.95 -11.72
CA PHE A 58 10.74 5.06 -12.67
C PHE A 58 9.75 6.17 -12.32
N TRP A 59 10.25 7.38 -12.16
CA TRP A 59 9.47 8.56 -11.78
C TRP A 59 9.20 9.44 -13.02
N GLY A 60 8.18 9.06 -13.80
CA GLY A 60 7.57 9.94 -14.79
C GLY A 60 6.45 10.80 -14.17
N ASP A 61 5.81 11.62 -14.98
CA ASP A 61 4.76 12.56 -14.54
C ASP A 61 3.58 11.86 -13.86
N CYS A 62 3.19 10.67 -14.34
CA CYS A 62 2.15 9.87 -13.74
C CYS A 62 2.47 9.49 -12.28
N VAL A 63 3.67 8.95 -12.02
CA VAL A 63 4.11 8.59 -10.66
C VAL A 63 4.22 9.83 -9.77
N ALA A 64 4.73 10.94 -10.32
CA ALA A 64 4.83 12.21 -9.60
C ALA A 64 3.45 12.71 -9.13
N SER A 65 2.43 12.72 -9.99
CA SER A 65 1.04 13.09 -9.65
C SER A 65 0.43 12.13 -8.61
N LEU A 66 0.61 10.82 -8.79
CA LEU A 66 0.13 9.82 -7.83
C LEU A 66 0.73 10.05 -6.43
N VAL A 67 2.05 10.24 -6.37
CA VAL A 67 2.76 10.47 -5.10
C VAL A 67 2.36 11.80 -4.48
N ALA A 68 2.21 12.87 -5.27
CA ALA A 68 1.77 14.17 -4.78
C ALA A 68 0.38 14.13 -4.14
N SER A 69 -0.50 13.27 -4.63
CA SER A 69 -1.89 13.15 -4.18
C SER A 69 -2.07 12.18 -2.99
N CYS A 70 -1.03 11.46 -2.55
CA CYS A 70 -1.17 10.43 -1.53
C CYS A 70 -1.38 10.99 -0.11
N ASP A 71 -2.11 10.26 0.72
CA ASP A 71 -2.25 10.55 2.15
C ASP A 71 -1.06 9.99 2.94
N ARG A 72 -0.46 8.90 2.44
CA ARG A 72 0.74 8.27 2.99
C ARG A 72 1.60 7.71 1.86
N CYS A 73 2.89 8.01 1.89
CA CYS A 73 3.90 7.47 0.99
C CYS A 73 4.72 6.40 1.71
N LEU A 74 4.67 5.16 1.24
CA LEU A 74 5.47 4.05 1.79
C LEU A 74 6.76 3.92 0.99
N VAL A 75 7.90 4.16 1.65
CA VAL A 75 9.22 4.00 1.06
C VAL A 75 9.76 2.63 1.45
N VAL A 76 9.61 1.67 0.55
CA VAL A 76 9.94 0.27 0.81
C VAL A 76 11.37 -0.03 0.40
N GLY A 77 12.20 -0.44 1.36
CA GLY A 77 13.56 -0.92 1.14
C GLY A 77 13.66 -2.40 1.46
N ALA A 78 14.42 -3.13 0.63
CA ALA A 78 14.78 -4.52 0.86
C ALA A 78 16.27 -4.63 1.22
N PRO A 79 16.75 -5.73 1.80
CA PRO A 79 18.16 -5.94 2.10
C PRO A 79 19.03 -5.75 0.85
N GLY A 80 20.11 -5.03 0.98
CA GLY A 80 21.06 -4.80 -0.11
C GLY A 80 21.87 -3.52 0.07
N ALA A 81 23.02 -3.45 -0.58
CA ALA A 81 23.98 -2.36 -0.44
C ALA A 81 23.39 -0.98 -0.85
N CYS A 82 22.45 -0.97 -1.78
CA CYS A 82 21.85 0.26 -2.32
C CYS A 82 20.52 0.65 -1.64
N ALA A 83 20.00 -0.13 -0.71
CA ALA A 83 18.67 0.09 -0.13
C ALA A 83 18.51 1.51 0.46
N VAL A 84 19.45 1.92 1.28
CA VAL A 84 19.44 3.26 1.90
C VAL A 84 19.50 4.37 0.86
N SER A 85 20.47 4.31 -0.07
CA SER A 85 20.66 5.35 -1.09
C SER A 85 19.48 5.46 -2.05
N SER A 86 18.88 4.35 -2.44
CA SER A 86 17.69 4.32 -3.29
C SER A 86 16.48 4.93 -2.58
N SER A 87 16.28 4.57 -1.31
CA SER A 87 15.20 5.14 -0.49
C SER A 87 15.37 6.65 -0.28
N ILE A 88 16.59 7.14 0.00
CA ILE A 88 16.85 8.57 0.12
C ILE A 88 16.53 9.31 -1.18
N LYS A 89 16.89 8.73 -2.34
CA LYS A 89 16.55 9.32 -3.64
C LYS A 89 15.02 9.36 -3.86
N ALA A 90 14.31 8.28 -3.55
CA ALA A 90 12.86 8.23 -3.66
C ALA A 90 12.19 9.27 -2.74
N MET A 91 12.64 9.38 -1.49
CA MET A 91 12.17 10.41 -0.55
C MET A 91 12.42 11.82 -1.05
N GLY A 92 13.62 12.08 -1.62
CA GLY A 92 13.96 13.36 -2.21
C GLY A 92 13.06 13.71 -3.41
N LEU A 93 12.68 12.72 -4.22
CA LEU A 93 11.71 12.90 -5.30
C LEU A 93 10.31 13.21 -4.73
N ALA A 94 9.83 12.43 -3.76
CA ALA A 94 8.55 12.66 -3.10
C ALA A 94 8.47 14.06 -2.47
N SER A 95 9.54 14.51 -1.81
CA SER A 95 9.61 15.85 -1.23
C SER A 95 9.51 16.94 -2.29
N ARG A 96 10.14 16.77 -3.45
CA ARG A 96 10.07 17.74 -4.55
C ARG A 96 8.67 17.88 -5.15
N VAL A 97 7.86 16.83 -5.11
CA VAL A 97 6.45 16.89 -5.54
C VAL A 97 5.50 17.25 -4.40
N GLY A 98 6.02 17.69 -3.25
CA GLY A 98 5.23 18.27 -2.18
C GLY A 98 4.84 17.31 -1.05
N VAL A 99 5.35 16.08 -1.01
CA VAL A 99 5.07 15.15 0.10
C VAL A 99 6.01 15.46 1.28
N PRO A 100 5.48 15.89 2.43
CA PRO A 100 6.32 16.15 3.60
C PRO A 100 6.78 14.82 4.25
N GLY A 101 7.94 14.86 4.92
CA GLY A 101 8.48 13.69 5.63
C GLY A 101 7.52 13.06 6.67
N THR A 102 6.61 13.86 7.22
CA THR A 102 5.56 13.38 8.14
C THR A 102 4.52 12.49 7.48
N LYS A 103 4.39 12.56 6.16
CA LYS A 103 3.55 11.65 5.35
C LYS A 103 4.33 10.45 4.80
N MET A 104 5.62 10.33 5.07
CA MET A 104 6.45 9.22 4.61
C MET A 104 6.64 8.20 5.71
N THR A 105 6.55 6.92 5.36
CA THR A 105 6.86 5.78 6.24
C THR A 105 7.94 4.93 5.60
N GLY A 106 9.05 4.72 6.31
CA GLY A 106 10.11 3.82 5.88
C GLY A 106 9.75 2.37 6.24
N VAL A 107 9.71 1.51 5.26
CA VAL A 107 9.39 0.08 5.45
C VAL A 107 10.61 -0.75 5.09
N PHE A 108 11.21 -1.42 6.07
CA PHE A 108 12.26 -2.41 5.83
C PHE A 108 11.62 -3.79 5.62
N ASN A 109 11.63 -4.25 4.39
CA ASN A 109 11.03 -5.52 3.99
C ASN A 109 12.02 -6.67 4.12
N ARG A 110 11.53 -7.90 4.25
CA ARG A 110 12.29 -9.15 4.38
C ARG A 110 13.19 -9.19 5.64
N PHE A 111 12.76 -8.55 6.70
CA PHE A 111 13.46 -8.55 7.99
C PHE A 111 13.58 -9.99 8.55
N GLY A 112 14.76 -10.35 9.02
CA GLY A 112 15.05 -11.69 9.54
C GLY A 112 15.40 -12.72 8.47
N GLY A 113 15.32 -12.38 7.18
CA GLY A 113 15.81 -13.20 6.07
C GLY A 113 17.33 -13.13 5.92
N GLU A 114 17.84 -13.80 4.90
CA GLU A 114 19.28 -13.82 4.60
C GLU A 114 19.80 -12.38 4.35
N GLY A 115 20.85 -11.99 5.08
CA GLY A 115 21.42 -10.65 5.00
C GLY A 115 20.50 -9.50 5.47
N ALA A 116 19.42 -9.79 6.20
CA ALA A 116 18.40 -8.84 6.65
C ALA A 116 18.19 -8.84 8.16
N GLY A 117 19.24 -9.03 8.94
CA GLY A 117 19.21 -9.01 10.40
C GLY A 117 19.04 -7.61 11.00
N GLU A 118 19.14 -7.54 12.31
CA GLU A 118 18.94 -6.31 13.09
C GLU A 118 19.86 -5.16 12.66
N GLU A 119 21.13 -5.47 12.39
CA GLU A 119 22.10 -4.46 11.96
C GLU A 119 21.70 -3.79 10.65
N GLN A 120 21.24 -4.57 9.66
CA GLN A 120 20.81 -4.06 8.37
C GLN A 120 19.53 -3.24 8.48
N ALA A 121 18.58 -3.69 9.32
CA ALA A 121 17.36 -2.94 9.59
C ALA A 121 17.66 -1.61 10.27
N MET A 122 18.50 -1.60 11.31
CA MET A 122 18.93 -0.36 11.97
C MET A 122 19.69 0.57 11.02
N ARG A 123 20.59 0.04 10.20
CA ARG A 123 21.30 0.82 9.18
C ARG A 123 20.33 1.49 8.20
N TYR A 124 19.33 0.75 7.76
CA TYR A 124 18.27 1.30 6.89
C TYR A 124 17.51 2.41 7.60
N GLU A 125 16.99 2.15 8.78
CA GLU A 125 16.18 3.09 9.56
C GLU A 125 16.94 4.38 9.91
N MET A 126 18.20 4.27 10.28
CA MET A 126 19.07 5.42 10.55
C MET A 126 19.38 6.19 9.27
N GLY A 127 19.61 5.48 8.16
CA GLY A 127 19.93 6.09 6.88
C GLY A 127 18.75 6.84 6.26
N VAL A 128 17.55 6.29 6.33
CA VAL A 128 16.31 6.95 5.84
C VAL A 128 15.86 8.06 6.79
N ALA A 129 16.14 7.94 8.08
CA ALA A 129 15.85 8.91 9.12
C ALA A 129 14.39 9.39 9.17
N LEU A 130 13.43 8.55 8.75
CA LEU A 130 12.00 8.84 8.85
C LEU A 130 11.49 8.58 10.26
N HIS A 131 10.53 9.39 10.71
CA HIS A 131 9.90 9.21 12.02
C HIS A 131 9.03 7.96 12.05
N SER A 132 8.17 7.77 11.05
CA SER A 132 7.35 6.57 10.90
C SER A 132 8.14 5.46 10.20
N ARG A 133 8.22 4.30 10.84
CA ARG A 133 9.04 3.16 10.38
C ARG A 133 8.34 1.85 10.66
N ALA A 134 8.52 0.88 9.78
CA ALA A 134 7.99 -0.47 9.95
C ALA A 134 9.00 -1.51 9.45
N ARG A 135 8.90 -2.72 10.00
CA ARG A 135 9.65 -3.90 9.57
C ARG A 135 8.68 -4.99 9.18
N ILE A 136 8.83 -5.51 7.98
CA ILE A 136 8.05 -6.65 7.51
C ILE A 136 8.96 -7.87 7.49
N ALA A 137 8.58 -8.89 8.22
CA ALA A 137 9.35 -10.10 8.33
C ALA A 137 9.49 -10.81 6.98
N ASP A 138 10.62 -11.49 6.76
CA ASP A 138 10.76 -12.37 5.59
C ASP A 138 9.84 -13.58 5.72
N GLY A 139 9.12 -13.88 4.67
CA GLY A 139 8.22 -15.04 4.62
C GLY A 139 8.88 -16.31 4.13
N GLY A 140 10.13 -16.23 3.69
CA GLY A 140 10.87 -17.37 3.15
C GLY A 140 10.26 -17.96 1.88
N ASP A 141 10.60 -19.22 1.59
CA ASP A 141 10.11 -19.92 0.40
C ASP A 141 8.62 -20.22 0.46
N GLU A 142 8.07 -20.43 1.63
CA GLU A 142 6.64 -20.68 1.82
C GLU A 142 5.80 -19.51 1.31
N VAL A 143 6.11 -18.29 1.73
CA VAL A 143 5.41 -17.08 1.27
C VAL A 143 5.62 -16.84 -0.22
N ARG A 144 6.84 -17.07 -0.72
CA ARG A 144 7.11 -16.98 -2.16
C ARG A 144 6.28 -17.97 -2.96
N GLY A 145 6.17 -19.22 -2.48
CA GLY A 145 5.33 -20.25 -3.10
C GLY A 145 3.85 -19.90 -3.07
N MET A 146 3.32 -19.49 -1.93
CA MET A 146 1.93 -19.08 -1.80
C MET A 146 1.59 -17.89 -2.71
N ALA A 147 2.46 -16.88 -2.76
CA ALA A 147 2.28 -15.72 -3.63
C ALA A 147 2.29 -16.11 -5.12
N ALA A 148 3.20 -17.00 -5.53
CA ALA A 148 3.29 -17.48 -6.91
C ALA A 148 2.04 -18.25 -7.37
N PHE A 149 1.36 -18.93 -6.48
CA PHE A 149 0.13 -19.69 -6.76
C PHE A 149 -1.17 -18.95 -6.38
N GLY A 150 -1.09 -17.69 -5.97
CA GLY A 150 -2.27 -16.87 -5.65
C GLY A 150 -3.00 -17.25 -4.35
N HIS A 151 -2.37 -17.95 -3.43
CA HIS A 151 -2.95 -18.35 -2.14
C HIS A 151 -2.89 -17.21 -1.10
N LEU A 152 -3.45 -16.05 -1.44
CA LEU A 152 -3.38 -14.84 -0.62
C LEU A 152 -4.07 -14.98 0.74
N ASP A 153 -5.21 -15.66 0.80
CA ASP A 153 -5.95 -15.85 2.07
C ASP A 153 -5.11 -16.65 3.07
N SER A 154 -4.50 -17.75 2.62
CA SER A 154 -3.62 -18.57 3.46
C SER A 154 -2.40 -17.79 3.91
N LEU A 155 -1.86 -16.95 3.04
CA LEU A 155 -0.71 -16.10 3.33
C LEU A 155 -1.01 -15.08 4.43
N LEU A 156 -2.15 -14.39 4.35
CA LEU A 156 -2.47 -13.27 5.22
C LEU A 156 -3.13 -13.69 6.53
N LEU A 157 -3.87 -14.79 6.54
CA LEU A 157 -4.55 -15.31 7.73
C LEU A 157 -3.67 -16.26 8.55
N GLY A 158 -2.54 -16.70 7.99
CA GLY A 158 -1.60 -17.58 8.67
C GLY A 158 -0.98 -16.99 9.95
N PRO A 159 -0.48 -17.84 10.86
CA PRO A 159 0.17 -17.42 12.10
C PRO A 159 1.64 -16.98 11.90
N GLY A 160 2.17 -17.04 10.69
CA GLY A 160 3.57 -16.79 10.39
C GLY A 160 4.03 -15.35 10.72
N ALA A 161 5.34 -15.18 10.91
CA ALA A 161 5.93 -13.88 11.23
C ALA A 161 5.65 -12.83 10.16
N PHE A 162 5.69 -13.21 8.88
CA PHE A 162 5.33 -12.35 7.77
C PHE A 162 3.90 -11.81 7.91
N ALA A 163 2.91 -12.70 7.98
CA ALA A 163 1.50 -12.32 8.08
C ALA A 163 1.23 -11.47 9.34
N THR A 164 1.87 -11.80 10.45
CA THR A 164 1.75 -11.05 11.71
C THR A 164 2.31 -9.64 11.56
N SER A 165 3.49 -9.48 10.96
CA SER A 165 4.10 -8.17 10.75
C SER A 165 3.31 -7.29 9.78
N VAL A 166 2.78 -7.88 8.69
CA VAL A 166 1.91 -7.16 7.74
C VAL A 166 0.63 -6.69 8.42
N ARG A 167 -0.07 -7.56 9.17
CA ARG A 167 -1.29 -7.18 9.89
C ARG A 167 -1.03 -6.09 10.95
N SER A 168 0.08 -6.20 11.67
CA SER A 168 0.46 -5.18 12.67
C SER A 168 0.72 -3.84 12.02
N PHE A 169 1.48 -3.82 10.93
CA PHE A 169 1.76 -2.62 10.16
C PHE A 169 0.49 -2.00 9.57
N ALA A 170 -0.37 -2.82 8.95
CA ALA A 170 -1.63 -2.34 8.38
C ALA A 170 -2.54 -1.69 9.44
N ARG A 171 -2.65 -2.32 10.63
CA ARG A 171 -3.43 -1.78 11.75
C ARG A 171 -2.91 -0.41 12.19
N GLU A 172 -1.60 -0.29 12.36
CA GLU A 172 -0.99 0.96 12.79
C GLU A 172 -1.15 2.05 11.74
N LEU A 173 -0.89 1.74 10.48
CA LEU A 173 -1.06 2.65 9.36
C LEU A 173 -2.50 3.18 9.26
N LEU A 174 -3.49 2.29 9.31
CA LEU A 174 -4.90 2.66 9.23
C LEU A 174 -5.35 3.47 10.45
N ARG A 175 -4.85 3.15 11.64
CA ARG A 175 -5.09 3.97 12.83
C ARG A 175 -4.53 5.39 12.67
N GLU A 176 -3.32 5.54 12.14
CA GLU A 176 -2.71 6.85 11.86
C GLU A 176 -3.50 7.65 10.82
N LEU A 177 -4.10 6.96 9.85
CA LEU A 177 -4.95 7.57 8.82
C LEU A 177 -6.39 7.87 9.29
N GLY A 178 -6.71 7.58 10.55
CA GLY A 178 -8.05 7.79 11.11
C GLY A 178 -9.07 6.73 10.67
N CYS A 179 -8.61 5.58 10.18
CA CYS A 179 -9.42 4.44 9.74
C CYS A 179 -9.12 3.21 10.63
N PRO A 180 -9.37 3.24 11.95
CA PRO A 180 -9.03 2.14 12.83
C PRO A 180 -9.85 0.90 12.47
N ILE A 181 -9.18 -0.25 12.42
CA ILE A 181 -9.80 -1.56 12.27
C ILE A 181 -9.94 -2.17 13.67
N GLU A 182 -11.13 -2.67 14.01
CA GLU A 182 -11.31 -3.41 15.26
C GLU A 182 -10.58 -4.75 15.20
N ALA A 183 -10.14 -5.25 16.36
CA ALA A 183 -9.33 -6.48 16.43
C ALA A 183 -10.04 -7.70 15.84
N ASP A 184 -11.36 -7.74 15.87
CA ASP A 184 -12.19 -8.81 15.33
C ASP A 184 -12.25 -8.81 13.79
N ASP A 185 -11.96 -7.68 13.14
CA ASP A 185 -12.01 -7.54 11.68
C ASP A 185 -10.80 -8.15 10.95
N LEU A 186 -9.75 -8.49 11.67
CA LEU A 186 -8.52 -9.07 11.11
C LEU A 186 -8.48 -10.61 11.15
N GLY A 187 -9.63 -11.26 11.21
CA GLY A 187 -9.72 -12.71 11.00
C GLY A 187 -9.19 -13.58 12.15
N MET A 188 -9.13 -13.07 13.37
CA MET A 188 -8.77 -13.88 14.54
C MET A 188 -9.95 -14.71 15.08
N LYS A 189 -11.14 -14.59 14.51
CA LYS A 189 -12.25 -15.51 14.74
C LYS A 189 -12.74 -16.07 13.42
N THR A 190 -12.38 -17.31 13.24
CA THR A 190 -12.82 -18.25 12.24
C THR A 190 -14.34 -18.32 12.10
N ALA A 191 -14.77 -18.43 10.83
CA ALA A 191 -15.95 -19.15 10.40
C ALA A 191 -17.28 -18.76 11.05
N ALA A 192 -17.81 -17.61 10.70
CA ALA A 192 -19.24 -17.39 10.51
C ALA A 192 -19.48 -16.02 9.88
N GLY A 193 -19.58 -15.93 8.57
CA GLY A 193 -20.49 -15.03 7.83
C GLY A 193 -20.58 -13.55 8.20
N MET A 194 -19.57 -12.89 8.75
CA MET A 194 -19.66 -11.48 9.13
C MET A 194 -18.75 -10.63 8.25
N ARG A 195 -19.37 -9.75 7.48
CA ARG A 195 -18.68 -8.74 6.68
C ARG A 195 -18.00 -7.73 7.63
N PRO A 196 -16.72 -7.35 7.45
CA PRO A 196 -16.11 -6.28 8.21
C PRO A 196 -16.88 -4.98 7.97
N ARG A 197 -17.33 -4.34 9.05
CA ARG A 197 -17.90 -3.00 9.01
C ARG A 197 -16.76 -2.01 9.27
N ILE A 198 -16.24 -1.42 8.21
CA ILE A 198 -15.34 -0.28 8.33
C ILE A 198 -16.22 0.94 8.56
N LEU A 199 -16.20 1.48 9.77
CA LEU A 199 -16.89 2.72 10.12
C LEU A 199 -16.00 3.90 9.75
N LEU A 200 -16.25 4.49 8.59
CA LEU A 200 -15.54 5.70 8.15
C LEU A 200 -16.29 6.97 8.59
N PRO A 201 -15.66 7.87 9.34
CA PRO A 201 -16.30 9.10 9.84
C PRO A 201 -16.70 10.10 8.74
N TRP A 202 -16.22 9.96 7.51
CA TRP A 202 -16.41 10.95 6.45
C TRP A 202 -17.63 10.73 5.54
N LYS A 203 -18.40 9.64 5.71
CA LYS A 203 -19.67 9.45 4.99
C LYS A 203 -20.79 10.42 5.38
N LYS A 204 -20.53 11.41 6.27
CA LYS A 204 -21.51 12.38 6.74
C LYS A 204 -21.40 13.78 6.14
N ARG A 205 -20.97 13.91 4.86
CA ARG A 205 -21.00 15.23 4.19
C ARG A 205 -21.32 15.15 2.69
N VAL A 206 -22.38 14.44 2.33
CA VAL A 206 -23.09 14.72 1.08
C VAL A 206 -24.58 14.52 1.37
N GLY A 207 -25.30 15.62 1.59
CA GLY A 207 -26.74 15.64 1.71
C GLY A 207 -27.26 16.35 2.96
N ASP A 208 -27.04 17.65 3.06
CA ASP A 208 -27.93 18.60 3.73
C ASP A 208 -27.52 20.00 3.30
N ALA A 209 -28.00 20.39 2.14
CA ALA A 209 -28.23 21.77 1.74
C ALA A 209 -29.36 21.76 0.71
N ALA A 210 -30.56 21.84 1.21
CA ALA A 210 -31.72 22.39 0.51
C ALA A 210 -32.03 23.73 1.13
#